data_cea58841009e3b9afad1f4836c57851c
#
_entry.id   cea58841009e3b9afad1f4836c57851c
#
_cell.length_a   1.000
_cell.length_b   1.000
_cell.length_c   1.000
_cell.angle_alpha   90.00
_cell.angle_beta   90.00
_cell.angle_gamma   90.00
#
_symmetry.space_group_name_H-M   'P 1'
#
loop_
_entity.id
_entity.type
_entity.pdbx_description
1 polymer ?
#
loop_
_entity_poly.entity_id
_entity_poly.type
_entity_poly.pdbx_seq_one_letter_code
_entity_poly.pdbx_strand_id
1 'polypeptide(L)'
;MKAKATTRQGRRRFLQVSGVATAALMIEGLPFTARAANSGKIKIGIVGSGRVGGGIGSVWVKAGHEVMFSSRHIEHDKALAAKLGANAHAGTPREAAAFGEVVMISVPYGALPEVGKNLEALIKDKIVIDTCNPFVWRDGEIATWARKKGAGLASVELLPGARIVRAFNAIGAARMSTAHQDPGRIGMPIASDDAEAIVVASNLISDIGYDPILIGDLEMGKYLMPGTPLSGEHTPEEIRKIVATLD
;
A
#
# COMPACT_ATOMS: atom_id res chain seq x y z
N MET A 1 41.30 48.54 -69.63
CA MET A 1 41.73 49.51 -68.60
C MET A 1 41.20 49.14 -67.25
N LYS A 2 42.11 49.01 -66.23
CA LYS A 2 41.90 48.96 -64.79
C LYS A 2 41.05 47.83 -64.21
N ALA A 3 41.53 46.73 -63.78
CA ALA A 3 42.22 46.35 -62.53
C ALA A 3 41.60 46.90 -61.23
N LYS A 4 41.12 45.96 -60.32
CA LYS A 4 41.27 45.94 -58.90
C LYS A 4 40.67 44.64 -58.42
N ALA A 5 41.43 43.70 -57.99
CA ALA A 5 42.05 43.44 -56.70
C ALA A 5 41.06 42.88 -55.64
N THR A 6 41.15 41.61 -55.47
CA THR A 6 41.45 40.81 -54.27
C THR A 6 40.85 41.22 -52.95
N THR A 7 40.11 40.36 -52.33
CA THR A 7 40.47 39.96 -50.98
C THR A 7 39.90 38.55 -50.64
N ARG A 8 40.79 37.62 -50.36
CA ARG A 8 40.53 36.30 -49.75
C ARG A 8 40.16 36.49 -48.29
N GLN A 9 39.01 36.03 -47.89
CA GLN A 9 38.76 35.72 -46.50
C GLN A 9 38.42 34.26 -46.32
N GLY A 10 39.20 33.63 -45.46
CA GLY A 10 39.23 32.22 -45.23
C GLY A 10 37.96 31.67 -44.53
N ARG A 11 37.44 30.62 -45.10
CA ARG A 11 36.40 29.82 -44.48
C ARG A 11 37.03 28.92 -43.40
N ARG A 12 36.92 29.34 -42.17
CA ARG A 12 37.09 28.42 -41.04
C ARG A 12 35.80 27.60 -40.92
N ARG A 13 35.87 26.35 -41.33
CA ARG A 13 34.85 25.35 -41.03
C ARG A 13 34.89 25.05 -39.55
N PHE A 14 33.86 25.45 -38.81
CA PHE A 14 33.57 24.98 -37.46
C PHE A 14 32.88 23.62 -37.61
N LEU A 15 33.56 22.57 -37.28
CA LEU A 15 32.98 21.24 -37.05
C LEU A 15 32.25 21.29 -35.69
N GLN A 16 30.93 21.40 -35.74
CA GLN A 16 30.09 21.11 -34.56
C GLN A 16 30.01 19.59 -34.40
N VAL A 17 30.74 19.09 -33.43
CA VAL A 17 30.56 17.73 -32.91
C VAL A 17 29.32 17.76 -32.05
N SER A 18 28.23 17.19 -32.56
CA SER A 18 27.01 16.91 -31.79
C SER A 18 27.31 15.75 -30.84
N GLY A 19 27.71 16.10 -29.63
CA GLY A 19 27.75 15.14 -28.50
C GLY A 19 26.34 14.86 -28.04
N VAL A 20 25.82 13.68 -28.35
CA VAL A 20 24.64 13.12 -27.69
C VAL A 20 25.06 12.77 -26.27
N ALA A 21 24.76 13.63 -25.33
CA ALA A 21 24.87 13.33 -23.92
C ALA A 21 23.69 12.41 -23.55
N THR A 22 23.94 11.12 -23.48
CA THR A 22 23.05 10.15 -22.86
C THR A 22 23.07 10.47 -21.35
N ALA A 23 22.07 11.21 -20.88
CA ALA A 23 21.83 11.39 -19.46
C ALA A 23 21.29 10.05 -18.93
N ALA A 24 22.18 9.20 -18.45
CA ALA A 24 21.82 8.11 -17.57
C ALA A 24 21.28 8.74 -16.28
N LEU A 25 19.97 8.76 -16.12
CA LEU A 25 19.32 9.04 -14.84
C LEU A 25 19.71 7.90 -13.89
N MET A 26 20.79 8.10 -13.16
CA MET A 26 21.05 7.36 -11.94
C MET A 26 19.95 7.75 -10.96
N ILE A 27 18.91 6.92 -10.85
CA ILE A 27 18.03 6.94 -9.68
C ILE A 27 18.89 6.35 -8.56
N GLU A 28 19.75 7.17 -7.98
CA GLU A 28 20.33 6.87 -6.68
C GLU A 28 19.14 6.74 -5.73
N GLY A 29 18.96 5.52 -5.20
CA GLY A 29 17.98 5.22 -4.19
C GLY A 29 18.19 6.16 -3.01
N LEU A 30 17.44 7.26 -2.99
CA LEU A 30 17.33 8.08 -1.80
C LEU A 30 16.84 7.16 -0.69
N PRO A 31 17.58 7.05 0.43
CA PRO A 31 17.04 6.36 1.58
C PRO A 31 15.75 7.10 1.95
N PHE A 32 14.61 6.47 1.75
CA PHE A 32 13.34 6.95 2.27
C PHE A 32 13.45 6.83 3.80
N THR A 33 14.13 7.80 4.41
CA THR A 33 14.07 7.97 5.84
C THR A 33 12.64 8.44 6.11
N ALA A 34 11.77 7.50 6.47
CA ALA A 34 10.49 7.80 7.06
C ALA A 34 10.76 8.66 8.30
N ARG A 35 10.81 9.97 8.09
CA ARG A 35 10.77 10.94 9.17
C ARG A 35 9.42 10.67 9.83
N ALA A 36 9.44 10.28 11.10
CA ALA A 36 8.26 10.28 11.95
C ALA A 36 7.68 11.71 11.91
N ALA A 37 6.89 11.98 10.87
CA ALA A 37 6.01 13.13 10.84
C ALA A 37 4.98 12.79 11.90
N ASN A 38 4.76 13.71 12.82
CA ASN A 38 3.65 13.71 13.76
C ASN A 38 2.38 13.51 12.92
N SER A 39 2.01 12.25 12.67
CA SER A 39 0.80 11.94 11.93
C SER A 39 -0.33 12.38 12.82
N GLY A 40 -1.05 13.42 12.42
CA GLY A 40 -2.26 13.84 13.10
C GLY A 40 -3.18 12.62 13.25
N LYS A 41 -4.00 12.59 14.28
CA LYS A 41 -5.00 11.52 14.46
C LYS A 41 -5.85 11.42 13.20
N ILE A 42 -5.90 10.23 12.61
CA ILE A 42 -6.66 9.94 11.39
C ILE A 42 -7.88 9.10 11.75
N LYS A 43 -8.98 9.30 11.05
CA LYS A 43 -10.16 8.44 11.11
C LYS A 43 -9.98 7.26 10.16
N ILE A 44 -10.05 6.05 10.69
CA ILE A 44 -9.85 4.81 9.94
C ILE A 44 -11.13 3.98 9.98
N GLY A 45 -11.69 3.68 8.82
CA GLY A 45 -12.80 2.74 8.69
C GLY A 45 -12.29 1.34 8.40
N ILE A 46 -12.72 0.35 9.17
CA ILE A 46 -12.34 -1.05 8.96
C ILE A 46 -13.54 -1.84 8.46
N VAL A 47 -13.45 -2.31 7.22
CA VAL A 47 -14.41 -3.23 6.62
C VAL A 47 -13.86 -4.64 6.75
N GLY A 48 -14.36 -5.37 7.75
CA GLY A 48 -13.90 -6.70 8.12
C GLY A 48 -13.02 -6.70 9.36
N SER A 49 -13.62 -6.57 10.55
CA SER A 49 -12.95 -6.59 11.86
C SER A 49 -12.62 -8.00 12.39
N GLY A 50 -12.24 -8.90 11.48
CA GLY A 50 -11.75 -10.23 11.84
C GLY A 50 -10.35 -10.19 12.48
N ARG A 51 -9.59 -11.31 12.35
CA ARG A 51 -8.24 -11.42 12.96
C ARG A 51 -7.30 -10.32 12.49
N VAL A 52 -7.29 -10.01 11.20
CA VAL A 52 -6.41 -8.98 10.62
C VAL A 52 -6.95 -7.58 10.96
N GLY A 53 -8.15 -7.24 10.47
CA GLY A 53 -8.70 -5.89 10.65
C GLY A 53 -8.95 -5.53 12.11
N GLY A 54 -9.49 -6.46 12.92
CA GLY A 54 -9.65 -6.24 14.35
C GLY A 54 -8.31 -6.12 15.09
N GLY A 55 -7.31 -6.94 14.72
CA GLY A 55 -5.97 -6.89 15.29
C GLY A 55 -5.27 -5.57 15.01
N ILE A 56 -5.11 -5.21 13.75
CA ILE A 56 -4.43 -3.97 13.32
C ILE A 56 -5.20 -2.74 13.81
N GLY A 57 -6.53 -2.72 13.66
CA GLY A 57 -7.35 -1.62 14.15
C GLY A 57 -7.21 -1.37 15.64
N SER A 58 -7.08 -2.44 16.43
CA SER A 58 -6.86 -2.32 17.88
C SER A 58 -5.52 -1.66 18.21
N VAL A 59 -4.49 -1.90 17.40
CA VAL A 59 -3.17 -1.25 17.58
C VAL A 59 -3.24 0.21 17.14
N TRP A 60 -3.95 0.54 16.07
CA TRP A 60 -4.18 1.94 15.66
C TRP A 60 -4.97 2.73 16.73
N VAL A 61 -5.99 2.14 17.35
CA VAL A 61 -6.68 2.78 18.51
C VAL A 61 -5.69 3.11 19.61
N LYS A 62 -4.80 2.16 19.97
CA LYS A 62 -3.76 2.37 21.01
C LYS A 62 -2.74 3.44 20.58
N ALA A 63 -2.46 3.57 19.31
CA ALA A 63 -1.61 4.63 18.75
C ALA A 63 -2.31 6.01 18.71
N GLY A 64 -3.61 6.06 19.02
CA GLY A 64 -4.39 7.30 19.17
C GLY A 64 -5.23 7.67 17.96
N HIS A 65 -5.34 6.81 16.94
CA HIS A 65 -6.26 7.01 15.83
C HIS A 65 -7.71 6.72 16.23
N GLU A 66 -8.67 7.36 15.56
CA GLU A 66 -10.08 7.02 15.68
C GLU A 66 -10.42 5.88 14.70
N VAL A 67 -10.92 4.76 15.19
CA VAL A 67 -11.17 3.58 14.37
C VAL A 67 -12.63 3.14 14.48
N MET A 68 -13.30 2.98 13.35
CA MET A 68 -14.63 2.35 13.28
C MET A 68 -14.51 0.93 12.74
N PHE A 69 -14.83 -0.04 13.60
CA PHE A 69 -14.85 -1.46 13.26
C PHE A 69 -16.18 -1.85 12.63
N SER A 70 -16.13 -2.70 11.63
CA SER A 70 -17.34 -3.28 11.02
C SER A 70 -17.13 -4.69 10.54
N SER A 71 -18.16 -5.50 10.67
CA SER A 71 -18.22 -6.86 10.14
C SER A 71 -19.67 -7.27 9.88
N ARG A 72 -19.89 -8.55 9.59
CA ARG A 72 -21.22 -9.15 9.53
C ARG A 72 -21.84 -9.38 10.91
N HIS A 73 -21.06 -9.19 11.97
CA HIS A 73 -21.40 -9.45 13.37
C HIS A 73 -21.22 -8.20 14.20
N ILE A 74 -22.16 -7.24 14.07
CA ILE A 74 -22.09 -5.92 14.72
C ILE A 74 -21.91 -5.97 16.25
N GLU A 75 -22.46 -6.99 16.91
CA GLU A 75 -22.32 -7.12 18.37
C GLU A 75 -20.87 -7.46 18.77
N HIS A 76 -20.16 -8.23 17.96
CA HIS A 76 -18.72 -8.45 18.14
C HIS A 76 -17.94 -7.13 18.00
N ASP A 77 -18.30 -6.31 17.01
CA ASP A 77 -17.63 -5.03 16.74
C ASP A 77 -17.89 -4.03 17.87
N LYS A 78 -19.12 -3.98 18.40
CA LYS A 78 -19.48 -3.17 19.57
C LYS A 78 -18.71 -3.60 20.83
N ALA A 79 -18.59 -4.90 21.07
CA ALA A 79 -17.83 -5.43 22.20
C ALA A 79 -16.33 -5.10 22.09
N LEU A 80 -15.77 -5.20 20.86
CA LEU A 80 -14.39 -4.82 20.58
C LEU A 80 -14.17 -3.32 20.83
N ALA A 81 -15.03 -2.46 20.27
CA ALA A 81 -14.95 -1.02 20.45
C ALA A 81 -15.07 -0.60 21.92
N ALA A 82 -16.02 -1.16 22.66
CA ALA A 82 -16.19 -0.90 24.10
C ALA A 82 -14.94 -1.26 24.92
N LYS A 83 -14.26 -2.36 24.56
CA LYS A 83 -13.01 -2.79 25.22
C LYS A 83 -11.83 -1.84 24.92
N LEU A 84 -11.80 -1.20 23.77
CA LEU A 84 -10.71 -0.36 23.31
C LEU A 84 -10.85 1.11 23.76
N GLY A 85 -12.05 1.56 24.13
CA GLY A 85 -12.30 2.88 24.69
C GLY A 85 -12.72 3.94 23.66
N ALA A 86 -12.57 5.22 24.01
CA ALA A 86 -13.23 6.35 23.35
C ALA A 86 -12.88 6.54 21.86
N ASN A 87 -11.70 6.11 21.42
CA ASN A 87 -11.29 6.24 20.01
C ASN A 87 -11.76 5.06 19.14
N ALA A 88 -12.49 4.11 19.72
CA ALA A 88 -13.01 2.96 19.00
C ALA A 88 -14.52 3.05 18.83
N HIS A 89 -14.99 2.82 17.62
CA HIS A 89 -16.39 2.85 17.24
C HIS A 89 -16.77 1.54 16.55
N ALA A 90 -18.06 1.27 16.49
CA ALA A 90 -18.59 0.13 15.74
C ALA A 90 -19.74 0.61 14.85
N GLY A 91 -19.82 0.03 13.65
CA GLY A 91 -20.86 0.36 12.70
C GLY A 91 -21.01 -0.71 11.61
N THR A 92 -21.87 -0.46 10.66
CA THR A 92 -22.01 -1.24 9.44
C THR A 92 -20.80 -1.00 8.52
N PRO A 93 -20.52 -1.87 7.54
CA PRO A 93 -19.46 -1.63 6.55
C PRO A 93 -19.61 -0.28 5.81
N ARG A 94 -20.83 0.16 5.56
CA ARG A 94 -21.09 1.46 4.93
C ARG A 94 -20.75 2.64 5.87
N GLU A 95 -21.12 2.53 7.14
CA GLU A 95 -20.77 3.54 8.15
C GLU A 95 -19.26 3.61 8.36
N ALA A 96 -18.57 2.48 8.45
CA ALA A 96 -17.12 2.44 8.56
C ALA A 96 -16.42 3.06 7.33
N ALA A 97 -16.87 2.71 6.11
CA ALA A 97 -16.34 3.29 4.88
C ALA A 97 -16.62 4.80 4.77
N ALA A 98 -17.76 5.28 5.27
CA ALA A 98 -18.10 6.70 5.31
C ALA A 98 -17.27 7.46 6.35
N PHE A 99 -17.08 6.88 7.53
CA PHE A 99 -16.34 7.44 8.67
C PHE A 99 -14.85 7.67 8.37
N GLY A 100 -14.20 6.67 7.72
CA GLY A 100 -12.76 6.68 7.52
C GLY A 100 -12.31 7.71 6.47
N GLU A 101 -11.27 8.47 6.78
CA GLU A 101 -10.44 9.17 5.79
C GLU A 101 -9.59 8.14 5.01
N VAL A 102 -9.15 7.11 5.73
CA VAL A 102 -8.55 5.89 5.18
C VAL A 102 -9.46 4.71 5.47
N VAL A 103 -9.64 3.81 4.50
CA VAL A 103 -10.44 2.60 4.67
C VAL A 103 -9.55 1.37 4.57
N MET A 104 -9.55 0.53 5.59
CA MET A 104 -8.92 -0.80 5.53
C MET A 104 -9.97 -1.83 5.15
N ILE A 105 -9.73 -2.57 4.07
CA ILE A 105 -10.57 -3.70 3.67
C ILE A 105 -9.87 -5.01 4.02
N SER A 106 -10.50 -5.80 4.88
CA SER A 106 -9.94 -7.03 5.45
C SER A 106 -10.98 -8.14 5.51
N VAL A 107 -11.46 -8.53 4.34
CA VAL A 107 -12.51 -9.55 4.16
C VAL A 107 -11.95 -10.77 3.40
N PRO A 108 -12.64 -11.92 3.40
CA PRO A 108 -12.35 -12.99 2.45
C PRO A 108 -12.35 -12.46 1.02
N TYR A 109 -11.40 -12.90 0.20
CA TYR A 109 -11.23 -12.35 -1.15
C TYR A 109 -12.49 -12.51 -2.02
N GLY A 110 -13.22 -13.62 -1.83
CA GLY A 110 -14.49 -13.87 -2.50
C GLY A 110 -15.60 -12.86 -2.21
N ALA A 111 -15.46 -12.06 -1.15
CA ALA A 111 -16.41 -11.01 -0.82
C ALA A 111 -16.09 -9.65 -1.48
N LEU A 112 -14.90 -9.47 -2.04
CA LEU A 112 -14.47 -8.19 -2.63
C LEU A 112 -15.39 -7.65 -3.73
N PRO A 113 -15.92 -8.47 -4.67
CA PRO A 113 -16.84 -7.97 -5.70
C PRO A 113 -18.07 -7.29 -5.12
N GLU A 114 -18.66 -7.91 -4.10
CA GLU A 114 -19.84 -7.36 -3.41
C GLU A 114 -19.48 -6.13 -2.58
N VAL A 115 -18.37 -6.18 -1.84
CA VAL A 115 -17.87 -5.06 -1.04
C VAL A 115 -17.57 -3.85 -1.93
N GLY A 116 -16.85 -4.05 -3.05
CA GLY A 116 -16.54 -2.98 -3.99
C GLY A 116 -17.80 -2.33 -4.56
N LYS A 117 -18.76 -3.14 -5.03
CA LYS A 117 -20.05 -2.65 -5.54
C LYS A 117 -20.85 -1.88 -4.50
N ASN A 118 -20.93 -2.40 -3.28
CA ASN A 118 -21.75 -1.80 -2.21
C ASN A 118 -21.14 -0.54 -1.61
N LEU A 119 -19.82 -0.39 -1.69
CA LEU A 119 -19.06 0.70 -1.10
C LEU A 119 -18.47 1.67 -2.13
N GLU A 120 -18.65 1.45 -3.44
CA GLU A 120 -18.04 2.22 -4.53
C GLU A 120 -18.06 3.74 -4.27
N ALA A 121 -19.25 4.30 -4.05
CA ALA A 121 -19.41 5.73 -3.82
C ALA A 121 -18.74 6.24 -2.51
N LEU A 122 -18.46 5.35 -1.56
CA LEU A 122 -17.89 5.70 -0.25
C LEU A 122 -16.36 5.54 -0.22
N ILE A 123 -15.81 4.69 -1.09
CA ILE A 123 -14.36 4.45 -1.20
C ILE A 123 -13.73 5.20 -2.38
N LYS A 124 -14.55 5.75 -3.28
CA LYS A 124 -14.08 6.55 -4.40
C LYS A 124 -13.20 7.69 -3.91
N ASP A 125 -12.04 7.83 -4.54
CA ASP A 125 -11.00 8.83 -4.22
C ASP A 125 -10.40 8.71 -2.81
N LYS A 126 -10.81 7.72 -2.01
CA LYS A 126 -10.21 7.43 -0.70
C LYS A 126 -9.03 6.48 -0.81
N ILE A 127 -8.10 6.63 0.12
CA ILE A 127 -7.01 5.66 0.31
C ILE A 127 -7.60 4.40 0.91
N VAL A 128 -7.38 3.27 0.22
CA VAL A 128 -7.84 1.95 0.66
C VAL A 128 -6.64 1.04 0.89
N ILE A 129 -6.45 0.63 2.14
CA ILE A 129 -5.48 -0.40 2.50
C ILE A 129 -6.14 -1.77 2.29
N ASP A 130 -5.71 -2.46 1.23
CA ASP A 130 -6.23 -3.80 0.90
C ASP A 130 -5.34 -4.88 1.50
N THR A 131 -5.89 -5.61 2.46
CA THR A 131 -5.23 -6.74 3.14
C THR A 131 -5.74 -8.10 2.69
N CYS A 132 -6.59 -8.15 1.65
CA CYS A 132 -7.27 -9.37 1.24
C CYS A 132 -6.34 -10.28 0.44
N ASN A 133 -6.28 -11.55 0.80
CA ASN A 133 -5.49 -12.56 0.13
C ASN A 133 -6.37 -13.57 -0.60
N PRO A 134 -6.12 -13.85 -1.89
CA PRO A 134 -6.86 -14.81 -2.69
C PRO A 134 -6.41 -16.24 -2.37
N PHE A 135 -7.13 -16.92 -1.48
CA PHE A 135 -6.94 -18.33 -1.16
C PHE A 135 -7.87 -19.20 -2.00
N VAL A 136 -7.34 -19.95 -2.95
CA VAL A 136 -8.15 -20.78 -3.88
C VAL A 136 -9.06 -21.75 -3.13
N TRP A 137 -8.57 -22.38 -2.06
CA TRP A 137 -9.36 -23.31 -1.25
C TRP A 137 -10.56 -22.67 -0.53
N ARG A 138 -10.54 -21.34 -0.32
CA ARG A 138 -11.61 -20.60 0.34
C ARG A 138 -12.50 -19.84 -0.64
N ASP A 139 -11.87 -19.21 -1.65
CA ASP A 139 -12.47 -18.19 -2.49
C ASP A 139 -12.74 -18.70 -3.94
N GLY A 140 -12.29 -19.92 -4.28
CA GLY A 140 -12.59 -20.57 -5.56
C GLY A 140 -12.04 -19.85 -6.79
N GLU A 141 -12.87 -19.71 -7.83
CA GLU A 141 -12.47 -19.20 -9.15
C GLU A 141 -11.98 -17.74 -9.11
N ILE A 142 -12.60 -16.91 -8.28
CA ILE A 142 -12.17 -15.51 -8.17
C ILE A 142 -10.73 -15.39 -7.61
N ALA A 143 -10.36 -16.29 -6.69
CA ALA A 143 -8.98 -16.33 -6.21
C ALA A 143 -8.03 -16.82 -7.30
N THR A 144 -8.43 -17.81 -8.09
CA THR A 144 -7.63 -18.29 -9.23
C THR A 144 -7.40 -17.19 -10.25
N TRP A 145 -8.45 -16.44 -10.60
CA TRP A 145 -8.38 -15.30 -11.50
C TRP A 145 -7.46 -14.20 -10.94
N ALA A 146 -7.65 -13.81 -9.68
CA ALA A 146 -6.86 -12.76 -9.06
C ALA A 146 -5.36 -13.12 -8.95
N ARG A 147 -5.06 -14.38 -8.66
CA ARG A 147 -3.66 -14.85 -8.63
C ARG A 147 -3.01 -14.81 -10.01
N LYS A 148 -3.76 -15.17 -11.07
CA LYS A 148 -3.27 -15.10 -12.45
C LYS A 148 -3.05 -13.68 -12.93
N LYS A 149 -3.96 -12.76 -12.55
CA LYS A 149 -3.87 -11.34 -12.90
C LYS A 149 -2.79 -10.58 -12.11
N GLY A 150 -2.47 -11.05 -10.93
CA GLY A 150 -1.75 -10.33 -9.89
C GLY A 150 -2.74 -9.69 -8.90
N ALA A 151 -2.63 -10.02 -7.62
CA ALA A 151 -3.62 -9.62 -6.61
C ALA A 151 -3.75 -8.09 -6.48
N GLY A 152 -2.66 -7.32 -6.69
CA GLY A 152 -2.73 -5.85 -6.69
C GLY A 152 -3.56 -5.30 -7.83
N LEU A 153 -3.31 -5.75 -9.06
CA LEU A 153 -4.08 -5.35 -10.24
C LEU A 153 -5.53 -5.82 -10.19
N ALA A 154 -5.78 -7.01 -9.62
CA ALA A 154 -7.13 -7.50 -9.40
C ALA A 154 -7.92 -6.64 -8.41
N SER A 155 -7.27 -6.12 -7.37
CA SER A 155 -7.91 -5.24 -6.39
C SER A 155 -8.41 -3.93 -7.02
N VAL A 156 -7.70 -3.39 -8.02
CA VAL A 156 -8.15 -2.19 -8.77
C VAL A 156 -9.50 -2.43 -9.45
N GLU A 157 -9.69 -3.61 -10.05
CA GLU A 157 -10.96 -3.95 -10.72
C GLU A 157 -12.09 -4.22 -9.72
N LEU A 158 -11.74 -4.79 -8.57
CA LEU A 158 -12.72 -5.16 -7.55
C LEU A 158 -13.14 -4.00 -6.64
N LEU A 159 -12.33 -2.94 -6.57
CA LEU A 159 -12.55 -1.76 -5.73
C LEU A 159 -12.44 -0.48 -6.58
N PRO A 160 -13.39 -0.28 -7.51
CA PRO A 160 -13.29 0.78 -8.50
C PRO A 160 -13.24 2.18 -7.85
N GLY A 161 -12.37 3.01 -8.38
CA GLY A 161 -12.18 4.39 -7.92
C GLY A 161 -11.41 4.56 -6.61
N ALA A 162 -11.04 3.47 -5.94
CA ALA A 162 -10.23 3.53 -4.72
C ALA A 162 -8.74 3.76 -5.05
N ARG A 163 -8.05 4.49 -4.19
CA ARG A 163 -6.60 4.72 -4.20
C ARG A 163 -5.94 3.62 -3.38
N ILE A 164 -5.53 2.54 -4.04
CA ILE A 164 -5.19 1.27 -3.38
C ILE A 164 -3.73 1.24 -2.92
N VAL A 165 -3.54 0.81 -1.67
CA VAL A 165 -2.26 0.35 -1.13
C VAL A 165 -2.45 -1.08 -0.65
N ARG A 166 -1.71 -2.02 -1.21
CA ARG A 166 -1.63 -3.37 -0.64
C ARG A 166 -0.62 -3.39 0.50
N ALA A 167 -1.06 -3.80 1.67
CA ALA A 167 -0.24 -3.92 2.88
C ALA A 167 -0.82 -4.97 3.82
N PHE A 168 -0.02 -5.48 4.76
CA PHE A 168 -0.40 -6.50 5.74
C PHE A 168 -0.81 -7.86 5.13
N ASN A 169 -0.47 -8.11 3.88
CA ASN A 169 -0.83 -9.33 3.15
C ASN A 169 0.14 -10.48 3.43
N ALA A 170 1.39 -10.18 3.74
CA ALA A 170 2.48 -11.15 3.82
C ALA A 170 2.66 -11.79 5.20
N ILE A 171 2.30 -11.09 6.28
CA ILE A 171 2.47 -11.55 7.66
C ILE A 171 1.25 -12.37 8.10
N GLY A 172 1.48 -13.39 8.94
CA GLY A 172 0.42 -14.22 9.49
C GLY A 172 -0.55 -13.45 10.40
N ALA A 173 -1.85 -13.62 10.21
CA ALA A 173 -2.91 -12.91 10.94
C ALA A 173 -2.79 -12.99 12.47
N ALA A 174 -2.26 -14.09 13.01
CA ALA A 174 -2.05 -14.26 14.44
C ALA A 174 -0.96 -13.34 15.01
N ARG A 175 -0.03 -12.91 14.16
CA ARG A 175 1.11 -12.09 14.55
C ARG A 175 0.88 -10.59 14.36
N MET A 176 -0.07 -10.19 13.51
CA MET A 176 -0.27 -8.79 13.12
C MET A 176 -0.56 -7.82 14.27
N SER A 177 -1.17 -8.30 15.36
CA SER A 177 -1.46 -7.47 16.53
C SER A 177 -0.34 -7.44 17.57
N THR A 178 0.68 -8.28 17.44
CA THR A 178 1.73 -8.48 18.46
C THR A 178 3.15 -8.37 17.95
N ALA A 179 3.39 -8.63 16.67
CA ALA A 179 4.74 -8.64 16.10
C ALA A 179 5.49 -7.31 16.25
N HIS A 180 4.78 -6.19 16.32
CA HIS A 180 5.34 -4.86 16.57
C HIS A 180 5.98 -4.71 17.97
N GLN A 181 5.74 -5.66 18.88
CA GLN A 181 6.30 -5.65 20.24
C GLN A 181 7.61 -6.43 20.34
N ASP A 182 7.97 -7.17 19.29
CA ASP A 182 9.19 -7.96 19.28
C ASP A 182 10.44 -7.05 19.15
N PRO A 183 11.58 -7.48 19.67
CA PRO A 183 12.84 -6.77 19.49
C PRO A 183 13.20 -6.65 18.01
N GLY A 184 13.59 -5.46 17.59
CA GLY A 184 13.82 -5.15 16.19
C GLY A 184 12.51 -4.82 15.46
N ARG A 185 12.62 -4.10 14.35
CA ARG A 185 11.45 -3.71 13.57
C ARG A 185 11.22 -4.72 12.43
N ILE A 186 9.99 -5.18 12.35
CA ILE A 186 9.55 -6.01 11.23
C ILE A 186 9.21 -5.10 10.05
N GLY A 187 9.75 -5.43 8.89
CA GLY A 187 9.42 -4.77 7.64
C GLY A 187 8.00 -5.11 7.21
N MET A 188 7.25 -4.10 6.80
CA MET A 188 5.93 -4.26 6.19
C MET A 188 6.02 -3.92 4.71
N PRO A 189 6.09 -4.92 3.81
CA PRO A 189 6.12 -4.64 2.39
C PRO A 189 4.79 -4.07 1.92
N ILE A 190 4.85 -3.01 1.11
CA ILE A 190 3.70 -2.32 0.53
C ILE A 190 3.86 -2.17 -0.98
N ALA A 191 2.74 -2.18 -1.71
CA ALA A 191 2.70 -1.94 -3.14
C ALA A 191 1.56 -0.98 -3.48
N SER A 192 1.83 0.04 -4.31
CA SER A 192 0.84 1.02 -4.75
C SER A 192 1.37 1.85 -5.92
N ASP A 193 0.45 2.36 -6.77
CA ASP A 193 0.75 3.31 -7.85
C ASP A 193 0.59 4.78 -7.41
N ASP A 194 0.07 5.03 -6.20
CA ASP A 194 -0.30 6.35 -5.70
C ASP A 194 0.69 6.85 -4.65
N ALA A 195 1.48 7.86 -5.01
CA ALA A 195 2.54 8.40 -4.15
C ALA A 195 2.03 8.98 -2.82
N GLU A 196 0.87 9.65 -2.82
CA GLU A 196 0.28 10.19 -1.58
C GLU A 196 -0.27 9.07 -0.70
N ALA A 197 -0.94 8.09 -1.31
CA ALA A 197 -1.45 6.93 -0.59
C ALA A 197 -0.31 6.11 0.05
N ILE A 198 0.84 5.98 -0.62
CA ILE A 198 2.05 5.36 -0.07
C ILE A 198 2.50 6.08 1.20
N VAL A 199 2.56 7.43 1.17
CA VAL A 199 2.97 8.22 2.35
C VAL A 199 2.03 8.02 3.52
N VAL A 200 0.72 8.12 3.28
CA VAL A 200 -0.30 7.96 4.33
C VAL A 200 -0.28 6.55 4.92
N ALA A 201 -0.26 5.53 4.08
CA ALA A 201 -0.21 4.14 4.54
C ALA A 201 1.11 3.85 5.29
N SER A 202 2.24 4.39 4.82
CA SER A 202 3.53 4.24 5.50
C SER A 202 3.52 4.85 6.89
N ASN A 203 2.92 6.01 7.08
CA ASN A 203 2.77 6.64 8.39
C ASN A 203 1.93 5.75 9.32
N LEU A 204 0.76 5.27 8.86
CA LEU A 204 -0.12 4.39 9.64
C LEU A 204 0.57 3.06 10.02
N ILE A 205 1.42 2.53 9.15
CA ILE A 205 2.23 1.34 9.41
C ILE A 205 3.30 1.63 10.45
N SER A 206 3.97 2.79 10.35
CA SER A 206 5.02 3.20 11.30
C SER A 206 4.46 3.51 12.68
N ASP A 207 3.27 4.11 12.76
CA ASP A 207 2.59 4.46 14.02
C ASP A 207 2.30 3.23 14.89
N ILE A 208 2.18 2.06 14.27
CA ILE A 208 1.96 0.79 14.95
C ILE A 208 3.21 -0.10 15.03
N GLY A 209 4.40 0.47 14.80
CA GLY A 209 5.68 -0.17 15.10
C GLY A 209 6.29 -1.04 14.01
N TYR A 210 5.76 -1.02 12.78
CA TYR A 210 6.37 -1.67 11.62
C TYR A 210 7.19 -0.68 10.78
N ASP A 211 8.14 -1.19 9.99
CA ASP A 211 8.86 -0.41 9.00
C ASP A 211 8.25 -0.62 7.60
N PRO A 212 7.57 0.39 7.01
CA PRO A 212 7.01 0.27 5.68
C PRO A 212 8.12 0.20 4.62
N ILE A 213 8.04 -0.77 3.73
CA ILE A 213 8.98 -0.95 2.61
C ILE A 213 8.18 -0.97 1.31
N LEU A 214 8.27 0.10 0.53
CA LEU A 214 7.70 0.11 -0.81
C LEU A 214 8.47 -0.89 -1.69
N ILE A 215 7.76 -1.86 -2.24
CA ILE A 215 8.34 -2.89 -3.12
C ILE A 215 8.10 -2.61 -4.60
N GLY A 216 7.28 -1.64 -4.93
CA GLY A 216 6.93 -1.20 -6.28
C GLY A 216 5.46 -0.83 -6.42
N ASP A 217 5.00 -0.79 -7.66
CA ASP A 217 3.61 -0.53 -8.03
C ASP A 217 2.66 -1.70 -7.66
N LEU A 218 1.37 -1.59 -8.03
CA LEU A 218 0.37 -2.62 -7.74
C LEU A 218 0.63 -3.95 -8.48
N GLU A 219 1.41 -3.95 -9.55
CA GLU A 219 1.84 -5.19 -10.19
C GLU A 219 2.69 -6.04 -9.23
N MET A 220 3.57 -5.41 -8.45
CA MET A 220 4.35 -6.07 -7.40
C MET A 220 3.49 -6.64 -6.27
N GLY A 221 2.25 -6.22 -6.17
CA GLY A 221 1.26 -6.79 -5.25
C GLY A 221 1.03 -8.30 -5.41
N LYS A 222 1.45 -8.89 -6.53
CA LYS A 222 1.48 -10.35 -6.74
C LYS A 222 2.37 -11.08 -5.73
N TYR A 223 3.38 -10.40 -5.19
CA TYR A 223 4.30 -10.95 -4.19
C TYR A 223 3.85 -10.72 -2.75
N LEU A 224 2.80 -9.92 -2.54
CA LEU A 224 2.22 -9.67 -1.22
C LEU A 224 1.09 -10.67 -0.93
N MET A 225 1.44 -11.93 -0.85
CA MET A 225 0.52 -13.04 -0.57
C MET A 225 1.25 -14.16 0.18
N PRO A 226 0.54 -14.97 0.97
CA PRO A 226 1.10 -16.20 1.50
C PRO A 226 1.59 -17.14 0.40
N GLY A 227 2.78 -17.72 0.61
CA GLY A 227 3.43 -18.63 -0.33
C GLY A 227 4.28 -17.96 -1.41
N THR A 228 4.53 -16.66 -1.33
CA THR A 228 5.47 -15.91 -2.16
C THR A 228 6.80 -15.68 -1.40
N PRO A 229 7.87 -15.22 -2.06
CA PRO A 229 9.14 -14.95 -1.39
C PRO A 229 9.05 -13.92 -0.24
N LEU A 230 8.08 -13.00 -0.27
CA LEU A 230 7.85 -12.01 0.79
C LEU A 230 6.93 -12.51 1.90
N SER A 231 6.47 -13.76 1.85
CA SER A 231 5.60 -14.34 2.88
C SER A 231 6.36 -14.58 4.17
N GLY A 232 5.85 -14.09 5.28
CA GLY A 232 6.42 -14.25 6.61
C GLY A 232 6.90 -12.93 7.21
N GLU A 233 7.63 -13.05 8.31
CA GLU A 233 8.22 -11.91 9.02
C GLU A 233 9.67 -11.74 8.53
N HIS A 234 9.98 -10.57 8.01
CA HIS A 234 11.28 -10.20 7.51
C HIS A 234 11.71 -8.84 8.08
N THR A 235 12.98 -8.66 8.23
CA THR A 235 13.56 -7.33 8.49
C THR A 235 13.45 -6.45 7.23
N PRO A 236 13.51 -5.12 7.36
CA PRO A 236 13.55 -4.21 6.21
C PRO A 236 14.67 -4.55 5.20
N GLU A 237 15.83 -4.98 5.70
CA GLU A 237 16.96 -5.34 4.85
C GLU A 237 16.72 -6.62 4.07
N GLU A 238 16.14 -7.65 4.70
CA GLU A 238 15.76 -8.90 4.03
C GLU A 238 14.72 -8.65 2.94
N ILE A 239 13.70 -7.82 3.21
CA ILE A 239 12.71 -7.45 2.18
C ILE A 239 13.41 -6.82 0.97
N ARG A 240 14.31 -5.85 1.17
CA ARG A 240 15.03 -5.21 0.06
C ARG A 240 15.87 -6.21 -0.74
N LYS A 241 16.53 -7.16 -0.07
CA LYS A 241 17.28 -8.24 -0.72
C LYS A 241 16.37 -9.14 -1.54
N ILE A 242 15.22 -9.55 -0.99
CA ILE A 242 14.26 -10.38 -1.71
C ILE A 242 13.74 -9.61 -2.94
N VAL A 243 13.30 -8.37 -2.77
CA VAL A 243 12.77 -7.54 -3.86
C VAL A 243 13.76 -7.37 -5.01
N ALA A 244 15.05 -7.25 -4.72
CA ALA A 244 16.10 -7.16 -5.75
C ALA A 244 16.24 -8.43 -6.60
N THR A 245 15.60 -9.54 -6.23
CA THR A 245 15.59 -10.83 -6.97
C THR A 245 14.25 -11.13 -7.64
N LEU A 246 13.25 -10.25 -7.50
CA LEU A 246 11.93 -10.42 -8.10
C LEU A 246 11.91 -9.80 -9.51
N ASP A 247 11.14 -10.46 -10.41
CA ASP A 247 10.91 -10.02 -11.80
C ASP A 247 9.57 -9.29 -11.95
#